data_48769be763f129f7fc51f622fd24d4a6
#
_entry.id   48769be763f129f7fc51f622fd24d4a6
#
_cell.length_a   1.000
_cell.length_b   1.000
_cell.length_c   1.000
_cell.angle_alpha   90.00
_cell.angle_beta   90.00
_cell.angle_gamma   90.00
#
_symmetry.space_group_name_H-M   'P 1'
#
loop_
_entity.id
_entity.type
_entity.pdbx_description
1 polymer ?
#
loop_
_entity_poly.entity_id
_entity_poly.type
_entity_poly.pdbx_seq_one_letter_code
_entity_poly.pdbx_strand_id
1 'polypeptide(L)'
;MKVDVKYILFAATLSMGLFTSCTSSEEECKLPQSCHGLNMTELPQRWDEAIPLGNGLTGGLLWQKDGKLRLAIDRADLWDLRPVEAFKSPDHTYRFICDQVIHKKDMRPVYALIDDRTANDPAPTKIPAGALEFDIHKLGKVKEAVSYTHLT
;
A
#
# COMPACT_ATOMS: atom_id res chain seq x y z
N MET A 1 70.95 -7.28 22.40
CA MET A 1 69.67 -6.94 23.01
C MET A 1 68.80 -8.19 22.98
N LYS A 2 68.69 -8.90 24.09
CA LYS A 2 67.88 -10.13 24.19
C LYS A 2 66.46 -9.70 24.50
N VAL A 3 65.55 -9.89 23.53
CA VAL A 3 64.13 -9.67 23.76
C VAL A 3 63.56 -10.87 24.48
N ASP A 4 62.92 -10.64 25.59
CA ASP A 4 62.46 -11.71 26.46
C ASP A 4 61.19 -12.35 25.88
N VAL A 5 61.21 -13.64 25.63
CA VAL A 5 60.18 -14.44 24.98
C VAL A 5 58.81 -14.29 25.69
N LYS A 6 58.80 -13.96 26.96
CA LYS A 6 57.57 -13.73 27.74
C LYS A 6 56.75 -12.55 27.27
N TYR A 7 57.39 -11.50 26.77
CA TYR A 7 56.66 -10.31 26.24
C TYR A 7 56.10 -10.55 24.84
N ILE A 8 56.70 -11.44 24.06
CA ILE A 8 56.19 -11.82 22.74
C ILE A 8 54.89 -12.67 22.88
N LEU A 9 54.88 -13.59 23.85
CA LEU A 9 53.70 -14.41 24.19
C LEU A 9 52.56 -13.58 24.75
N PHE A 10 52.81 -12.53 25.54
CA PHE A 10 51.80 -11.68 26.11
C PHE A 10 51.19 -10.73 25.04
N ALA A 11 52.00 -10.26 24.11
CA ALA A 11 51.53 -9.45 22.99
C ALA A 11 50.68 -10.27 22.00
N ALA A 12 51.00 -11.55 21.78
CA ALA A 12 50.23 -12.42 20.91
C ALA A 12 48.87 -12.81 21.49
N THR A 13 48.74 -12.94 22.82
CA THR A 13 47.45 -13.22 23.47
C THR A 13 46.55 -11.99 23.53
N LEU A 14 47.12 -10.77 23.58
CA LEU A 14 46.34 -9.54 23.61
C LEU A 14 45.80 -9.15 22.20
N SER A 15 46.48 -9.56 21.15
CA SER A 15 46.01 -9.30 19.76
C SER A 15 44.92 -10.29 19.28
N MET A 16 44.76 -11.42 19.96
CA MET A 16 43.78 -12.46 19.61
C MET A 16 42.38 -12.20 20.21
N GLY A 17 42.29 -11.24 21.12
CA GLY A 17 41.02 -10.88 21.80
C GLY A 17 40.16 -9.79 21.09
N LEU A 18 40.63 -9.21 19.96
CA LEU A 18 39.94 -8.10 19.30
C LEU A 18 39.20 -8.47 18.02
N PHE A 19 39.21 -9.74 17.64
CA PHE A 19 38.33 -10.26 16.58
C PHE A 19 37.10 -10.96 17.17
N THR A 20 36.38 -10.28 18.07
CA THR A 20 34.98 -10.59 18.25
C THR A 20 34.29 -10.11 17.00
N SER A 21 34.24 -10.97 16.00
CA SER A 21 33.34 -10.87 14.89
C SER A 21 31.95 -10.61 15.50
N CYS A 22 31.39 -9.42 15.26
CA CYS A 22 29.95 -9.27 15.29
C CYS A 22 29.41 -10.26 14.25
N THR A 23 29.07 -11.46 14.67
CA THR A 23 28.07 -12.24 13.99
C THR A 23 26.80 -11.41 14.12
N SER A 24 26.54 -10.56 13.13
CA SER A 24 25.18 -10.17 12.86
C SER A 24 24.44 -11.49 12.69
N SER A 25 23.65 -11.87 13.68
CA SER A 25 22.57 -12.80 13.45
C SER A 25 21.78 -12.14 12.34
N GLU A 26 21.91 -12.66 11.10
CA GLU A 26 20.90 -12.44 10.09
C GLU A 26 19.63 -12.97 10.75
N GLU A 27 18.83 -12.06 11.31
CA GLU A 27 17.44 -12.38 11.59
C GLU A 27 16.88 -12.80 10.25
N GLU A 28 16.77 -14.11 10.08
CA GLU A 28 16.11 -14.71 8.95
C GLU A 28 14.74 -14.02 8.87
N CYS A 29 14.58 -13.16 7.85
CA CYS A 29 13.36 -12.41 7.64
C CYS A 29 12.26 -13.46 7.47
N LYS A 30 11.58 -13.77 8.57
CA LYS A 30 10.50 -14.74 8.55
C LYS A 30 9.45 -14.20 7.61
N LEU A 31 9.20 -14.94 6.53
CA LEU A 31 8.11 -14.66 5.60
C LEU A 31 6.85 -14.33 6.39
N PRO A 32 6.03 -13.36 5.94
CA PRO A 32 4.78 -13.02 6.59
C PRO A 32 4.02 -14.29 6.93
N GLN A 33 3.54 -14.36 8.16
CA GLN A 33 2.84 -15.55 8.63
C GLN A 33 1.64 -15.82 7.72
N SER A 34 1.27 -17.08 7.56
CA SER A 34 0.13 -17.53 6.77
C SER A 34 -1.21 -16.84 7.13
N CYS A 35 -1.30 -16.23 8.31
CA CYS A 35 -2.45 -15.43 8.74
C CYS A 35 -2.68 -14.16 7.92
N HIS A 36 -1.69 -13.69 7.15
CA HIS A 36 -1.81 -12.55 6.25
C HIS A 36 -2.06 -12.95 4.79
N GLY A 37 -2.07 -14.25 4.52
CA GLY A 37 -2.41 -14.77 3.21
C GLY A 37 -3.93 -14.81 3.00
N LEU A 38 -4.37 -14.58 1.75
CA LEU A 38 -5.73 -14.85 1.31
C LEU A 38 -5.76 -16.18 0.57
N ASN A 39 -6.65 -17.06 0.96
CA ASN A 39 -6.89 -18.32 0.28
C ASN A 39 -8.39 -18.45 -0.01
N MET A 40 -8.75 -18.51 -1.28
CA MET A 40 -10.12 -18.57 -1.76
C MET A 40 -10.31 -19.81 -2.63
N THR A 41 -11.35 -20.57 -2.35
CA THR A 41 -11.74 -21.76 -3.13
C THR A 41 -12.40 -21.40 -4.46
N GLU A 42 -12.87 -20.16 -4.59
CA GLU A 42 -13.50 -19.61 -5.79
C GLU A 42 -13.03 -18.18 -6.02
N LEU A 43 -13.04 -17.72 -7.28
CA LEU A 43 -12.79 -16.34 -7.59
C LEU A 43 -13.96 -15.46 -7.15
N PRO A 44 -13.70 -14.33 -6.47
CA PRO A 44 -14.75 -13.38 -6.14
C PRO A 44 -15.45 -12.87 -7.41
N GLN A 45 -16.75 -12.65 -7.30
CA GLN A 45 -17.61 -12.19 -8.42
C GLN A 45 -17.84 -10.68 -8.37
N ARG A 46 -17.49 -10.05 -7.26
CA ARG A 46 -17.71 -8.63 -7.01
C ARG A 46 -16.38 -7.93 -6.78
N TRP A 47 -16.30 -6.66 -7.17
CA TRP A 47 -15.09 -5.86 -7.02
C TRP A 47 -14.71 -5.58 -5.55
N ASP A 48 -15.71 -5.48 -4.66
CA ASP A 48 -15.53 -5.23 -3.23
C ASP A 48 -15.07 -6.47 -2.45
N GLU A 49 -15.15 -7.64 -3.07
CA GLU A 49 -14.62 -8.90 -2.56
C GLU A 49 -13.30 -9.30 -3.26
N ALA A 50 -12.85 -8.48 -4.22
CA ALA A 50 -11.73 -8.79 -5.09
C ALA A 50 -10.42 -9.02 -4.33
N ILE A 51 -9.57 -9.86 -4.88
CA ILE A 51 -8.24 -10.14 -4.34
C ILE A 51 -7.36 -8.90 -4.51
N PRO A 52 -6.89 -8.26 -3.42
CA PRO A 52 -6.01 -7.12 -3.51
C PRO A 52 -4.58 -7.56 -3.85
N LEU A 53 -3.94 -6.83 -4.75
CA LEU A 53 -2.55 -6.97 -5.14
C LEU A 53 -1.89 -5.60 -5.04
N GLY A 54 -0.62 -5.53 -4.62
CA GLY A 54 0.04 -4.24 -4.57
C GLY A 54 1.45 -4.27 -3.98
N ASN A 55 2.18 -3.18 -4.25
CA ASN A 55 3.53 -2.95 -3.76
C ASN A 55 3.68 -1.57 -3.09
N GLY A 56 2.56 -0.94 -2.69
CA GLY A 56 2.53 0.39 -2.10
C GLY A 56 2.39 1.53 -3.13
N LEU A 57 2.94 1.41 -4.33
CA LEU A 57 2.80 2.41 -5.40
C LEU A 57 1.75 2.01 -6.43
N THR A 58 1.81 0.78 -6.91
CA THR A 58 0.85 0.21 -7.86
C THR A 58 0.00 -0.81 -7.12
N GLY A 59 -1.29 -0.72 -7.31
CA GLY A 59 -2.29 -1.63 -6.77
C GLY A 59 -3.13 -2.28 -7.85
N GLY A 60 -3.76 -3.38 -7.51
CA GLY A 60 -4.70 -4.05 -8.37
C GLY A 60 -5.78 -4.79 -7.58
N LEU A 61 -6.91 -4.97 -8.20
CA LEU A 61 -7.99 -5.82 -7.72
C LEU A 61 -8.28 -6.89 -8.75
N LEU A 62 -8.29 -8.14 -8.32
CA LEU A 62 -8.51 -9.28 -9.20
C LEU A 62 -9.82 -9.99 -8.82
N TRP A 63 -10.75 -10.10 -9.78
CA TRP A 63 -12.02 -10.81 -9.60
C TRP A 63 -12.52 -11.36 -10.93
N GLN A 64 -13.57 -12.16 -10.87
CA GLN A 64 -14.26 -12.63 -12.05
C GLN A 64 -15.45 -11.71 -12.38
N LYS A 65 -15.54 -11.24 -13.63
CA LYS A 65 -16.65 -10.45 -14.12
C LYS A 65 -17.13 -11.01 -15.46
N ASP A 66 -18.41 -11.31 -15.57
CA ASP A 66 -19.04 -11.82 -16.80
C ASP A 66 -18.29 -13.02 -17.41
N GLY A 67 -17.84 -13.94 -16.56
CA GLY A 67 -17.06 -15.12 -16.96
C GLY A 67 -15.61 -14.87 -17.36
N LYS A 68 -15.12 -13.62 -17.26
CA LYS A 68 -13.74 -13.22 -17.53
C LYS A 68 -13.01 -12.93 -16.22
N LEU A 69 -11.72 -13.18 -16.21
CA LEU A 69 -10.84 -12.68 -15.14
C LEU A 69 -10.54 -11.21 -15.38
N ARG A 70 -10.89 -10.35 -14.45
CA ARG A 70 -10.66 -8.92 -14.52
C ARG A 70 -9.62 -8.48 -13.49
N LEU A 71 -8.60 -7.78 -13.95
CA LEU A 71 -7.60 -7.11 -13.13
C LEU A 71 -7.77 -5.59 -13.33
N ALA A 72 -8.34 -4.92 -12.35
CA ALA A 72 -8.32 -3.46 -12.30
C ALA A 72 -6.99 -3.00 -11.70
N ILE A 73 -6.36 -2.05 -12.35
CA ILE A 73 -5.05 -1.54 -11.99
C ILE A 73 -5.20 -0.09 -11.57
N ASP A 74 -4.48 0.27 -10.52
CA ASP A 74 -4.39 1.63 -10.06
C ASP A 74 -2.95 1.97 -9.64
N ARG A 75 -2.69 3.28 -9.49
CA ARG A 75 -1.40 3.78 -9.08
C ARG A 75 -1.59 4.95 -8.11
N ALA A 76 -0.86 4.94 -6.99
CA ALA A 76 -1.08 5.87 -5.88
C ALA A 76 -0.91 7.35 -6.28
N ASP A 77 -0.06 7.64 -7.26
CA ASP A 77 0.25 8.98 -7.74
C ASP A 77 -0.59 9.42 -8.95
N LEU A 78 -1.58 8.63 -9.37
CA LEU A 78 -2.42 8.96 -10.53
C LEU A 78 -3.63 9.79 -10.10
N TRP A 79 -3.51 11.12 -10.23
CA TRP A 79 -4.52 12.09 -9.83
C TRP A 79 -4.79 13.12 -10.92
N ASP A 80 -6.04 13.56 -11.00
CA ASP A 80 -6.38 14.78 -11.70
C ASP A 80 -6.01 15.98 -10.82
N LEU A 81 -4.94 16.68 -11.19
CA LEU A 81 -4.37 17.78 -10.43
C LEU A 81 -4.82 19.16 -10.97
N ARG A 82 -5.88 19.22 -11.75
CA ARG A 82 -6.39 20.51 -12.24
C ARG A 82 -6.72 21.41 -11.05
N PRO A 83 -6.33 22.70 -11.10
CA PRO A 83 -6.70 23.66 -10.06
C PRO A 83 -8.22 23.79 -9.93
N VAL A 84 -8.73 23.82 -8.72
CA VAL A 84 -10.15 24.00 -8.43
C VAL A 84 -10.37 25.39 -7.88
N GLU A 85 -11.05 26.25 -8.64
CA GLU A 85 -11.31 27.63 -8.25
C GLU A 85 -12.13 27.74 -6.96
N ALA A 86 -13.03 26.80 -6.72
CA ALA A 86 -13.83 26.77 -5.48
C ALA A 86 -12.97 26.68 -4.21
N PHE A 87 -11.77 26.07 -4.29
CA PHE A 87 -10.84 25.97 -3.15
C PHE A 87 -10.17 27.29 -2.79
N LYS A 88 -10.25 28.28 -3.68
CA LYS A 88 -9.76 29.64 -3.41
C LYS A 88 -10.76 30.50 -2.63
N SER A 89 -11.98 29.99 -2.40
CA SER A 89 -12.97 30.70 -1.59
C SER A 89 -12.42 30.95 -0.18
N PRO A 90 -12.59 32.16 0.37
CA PRO A 90 -12.22 32.48 1.75
C PRO A 90 -12.97 31.62 2.79
N ASP A 91 -14.11 31.02 2.40
CA ASP A 91 -14.90 30.13 3.24
C ASP A 91 -14.37 28.69 3.20
N HIS A 92 -13.45 28.35 2.28
CA HIS A 92 -12.86 27.01 2.19
C HIS A 92 -11.82 26.80 3.31
N THR A 93 -12.26 26.89 4.56
CA THR A 93 -11.41 26.75 5.75
C THR A 93 -12.03 25.80 6.76
N TYR A 94 -11.16 25.15 7.52
CA TYR A 94 -11.59 24.28 8.63
C TYR A 94 -12.46 25.06 9.65
N ARG A 95 -12.14 26.33 9.89
CA ARG A 95 -12.92 27.20 10.78
C ARG A 95 -14.36 27.34 10.30
N PHE A 96 -14.57 27.57 9.01
CA PHE A 96 -15.92 27.65 8.44
C PHE A 96 -16.69 26.36 8.65
N ILE A 97 -16.07 25.21 8.34
CA ILE A 97 -16.69 23.90 8.54
C ILE A 97 -17.09 23.70 10.00
N CYS A 98 -16.19 23.96 10.96
CA CYS A 98 -16.48 23.84 12.38
C CYS A 98 -17.64 24.78 12.81
N ASP A 99 -17.68 26.03 12.33
CA ASP A 99 -18.76 26.97 12.66
C ASP A 99 -20.10 26.43 12.17
N GLN A 100 -20.18 25.95 10.95
CA GLN A 100 -21.44 25.42 10.42
C GLN A 100 -21.87 24.14 11.17
N VAL A 101 -20.94 23.19 11.39
CA VAL A 101 -21.26 21.87 11.96
C VAL A 101 -21.53 21.96 13.47
N ILE A 102 -20.63 22.62 14.21
CA ILE A 102 -20.66 22.62 15.69
C ILE A 102 -21.62 23.69 16.23
N HIS A 103 -21.52 24.92 15.73
CA HIS A 103 -22.27 26.05 16.28
C HIS A 103 -23.64 26.20 15.64
N LYS A 104 -23.72 26.16 14.31
CA LYS A 104 -24.99 26.34 13.60
C LYS A 104 -25.77 25.05 13.39
N LYS A 105 -25.09 23.87 13.52
CA LYS A 105 -25.66 22.53 13.28
C LYS A 105 -26.31 22.39 11.90
N ASP A 106 -25.75 23.05 10.89
CA ASP A 106 -26.22 23.04 9.51
C ASP A 106 -25.10 22.61 8.57
N MET A 107 -25.25 21.45 7.96
CA MET A 107 -24.29 20.89 7.00
C MET A 107 -24.49 21.39 5.56
N ARG A 108 -25.64 21.98 5.24
CA ARG A 108 -25.97 22.39 3.86
C ARG A 108 -24.94 23.35 3.26
N PRO A 109 -24.45 24.41 3.98
CA PRO A 109 -23.41 25.27 3.43
C PRO A 109 -22.08 24.56 3.19
N VAL A 110 -21.78 23.52 3.96
CA VAL A 110 -20.56 22.70 3.79
C VAL A 110 -20.70 21.85 2.53
N TYR A 111 -21.83 21.17 2.33
CA TYR A 111 -22.09 20.41 1.12
C TYR A 111 -22.05 21.29 -0.13
N ALA A 112 -22.70 22.46 -0.09
CA ALA A 112 -22.67 23.41 -1.21
C ALA A 112 -21.25 23.87 -1.56
N LEU A 113 -20.38 24.03 -0.56
CA LEU A 113 -19.01 24.46 -0.76
C LEU A 113 -18.10 23.35 -1.30
N ILE A 114 -18.28 22.11 -0.84
CA ILE A 114 -17.33 21.02 -1.07
C ILE A 114 -17.91 19.99 -2.04
N ASP A 115 -19.10 19.45 -1.80
CA ASP A 115 -19.61 18.25 -2.45
C ASP A 115 -20.44 18.55 -3.71
N ASP A 116 -21.34 19.54 -3.67
CA ASP A 116 -22.30 19.79 -4.76
C ASP A 116 -21.60 20.12 -6.09
N ARG A 117 -20.42 20.76 -6.03
CA ARG A 117 -19.63 21.06 -7.21
C ARG A 117 -19.09 19.81 -7.92
N THR A 118 -18.82 18.74 -7.16
CA THR A 118 -18.21 17.51 -7.70
C THR A 118 -19.11 16.78 -8.67
N ALA A 119 -20.42 17.07 -8.65
CA ALA A 119 -21.36 16.55 -9.63
C ALA A 119 -21.05 17.03 -11.06
N ASN A 120 -20.50 18.25 -11.19
CA ASN A 120 -20.21 18.86 -12.49
C ASN A 120 -18.70 18.94 -12.80
N ASP A 121 -17.86 19.01 -11.76
CA ASP A 121 -16.41 19.03 -11.87
C ASP A 121 -15.78 18.15 -10.78
N PRO A 122 -15.48 16.89 -11.06
CA PRO A 122 -14.97 15.96 -10.09
C PRO A 122 -13.50 16.18 -9.70
N ALA A 123 -12.82 17.13 -10.32
CA ALA A 123 -11.41 17.44 -9.98
C ALA A 123 -11.28 18.17 -8.63
N PRO A 124 -10.20 17.96 -7.86
CA PRO A 124 -9.18 16.95 -8.04
C PRO A 124 -9.72 15.57 -7.62
N THR A 125 -9.39 14.55 -8.37
CA THR A 125 -9.84 13.20 -8.06
C THR A 125 -8.79 12.17 -8.47
N LYS A 126 -8.88 11.00 -7.85
CA LYS A 126 -8.11 9.83 -8.22
C LYS A 126 -8.55 9.32 -9.60
N ILE A 127 -7.59 9.04 -10.47
CA ILE A 127 -7.84 8.51 -11.81
C ILE A 127 -7.47 7.02 -11.80
N PRO A 128 -8.39 6.10 -12.16
CA PRO A 128 -8.03 4.70 -12.33
C PRO A 128 -7.09 4.52 -13.53
N ALA A 129 -6.07 3.67 -13.40
CA ALA A 129 -5.12 3.43 -14.49
C ALA A 129 -5.74 2.60 -15.61
N GLY A 130 -6.69 1.73 -15.29
CA GLY A 130 -7.40 0.91 -16.26
C GLY A 130 -7.69 -0.49 -15.78
N ALA A 131 -8.14 -1.36 -16.68
CA ALA A 131 -8.39 -2.76 -16.38
C ALA A 131 -8.01 -3.67 -17.54
N LEU A 132 -7.52 -4.85 -17.20
CA LEU A 132 -7.27 -5.95 -18.13
C LEU A 132 -8.35 -7.02 -17.93
N GLU A 133 -8.85 -7.57 -19.02
CA GLU A 133 -9.80 -8.67 -19.00
C GLU A 133 -9.26 -9.86 -19.78
N PHE A 134 -9.29 -11.03 -19.16
CA PHE A 134 -8.81 -12.27 -19.75
C PHE A 134 -9.97 -13.25 -19.87
N ASP A 135 -10.17 -13.81 -21.07
CA ASP A 135 -11.12 -14.89 -21.27
C ASP A 135 -10.54 -16.19 -20.69
N ILE A 136 -11.15 -16.68 -19.62
CA ILE A 136 -10.73 -17.89 -18.92
C ILE A 136 -11.62 -19.11 -19.21
N HIS A 137 -12.60 -18.99 -20.09
CA HIS A 137 -13.55 -20.08 -20.38
C HIS A 137 -12.86 -21.37 -20.84
N LYS A 138 -11.73 -21.24 -21.56
CA LYS A 138 -10.96 -22.39 -22.06
C LYS A 138 -9.95 -22.94 -21.04
N LEU A 139 -9.71 -22.26 -19.93
CA LEU A 139 -8.73 -22.68 -18.93
C LEU A 139 -9.32 -23.64 -17.87
N GLY A 140 -10.63 -23.86 -17.90
CA GLY A 140 -11.33 -24.68 -16.92
C GLY A 140 -11.78 -23.91 -15.69
N LYS A 141 -12.09 -24.64 -14.62
CA LYS A 141 -12.52 -24.03 -13.35
C LYS A 141 -11.32 -23.71 -12.48
N VAL A 142 -11.32 -22.53 -11.87
CA VAL A 142 -10.37 -22.18 -10.82
C VAL A 142 -10.62 -23.08 -9.62
N LYS A 143 -9.59 -23.75 -9.14
CA LYS A 143 -9.67 -24.63 -7.96
C LYS A 143 -9.32 -23.88 -6.69
N GLU A 144 -8.41 -22.92 -6.80
CA GLU A 144 -7.90 -22.17 -5.68
C GLU A 144 -7.30 -20.85 -6.18
N ALA A 145 -7.51 -19.78 -5.43
CA ALA A 145 -6.87 -18.48 -5.65
C ALA A 145 -6.18 -18.06 -4.35
N VAL A 146 -4.87 -17.89 -4.42
CA VAL A 146 -4.03 -17.57 -3.26
C VAL A 146 -3.31 -16.27 -3.49
N SER A 147 -3.37 -15.39 -2.51
CA SER A 147 -2.56 -14.17 -2.46
C SER A 147 -1.83 -14.13 -1.12
N TYR A 148 -0.55 -13.80 -1.16
CA TYR A 148 0.27 -13.63 0.03
C TYR A 148 1.22 -12.45 -0.16
N THR A 149 1.64 -11.85 0.96
CA THR A 149 2.55 -10.70 0.94
C THR A 149 3.98 -11.19 1.07
N HIS A 150 4.83 -10.84 0.11
CA HIS A 150 6.27 -10.94 0.24
C HIS A 150 6.82 -9.57 0.64
N LEU A 151 7.57 -9.51 1.73
CA LEU A 151 8.44 -8.40 2.04
C LEU A 151 9.82 -8.77 1.49
N THR A 152 10.24 -8.13 0.41
CA THR A 152 11.60 -8.21 -0.12
C THR A 152 12.44 -7.09 0.46
#